data_f44a25ca69a073378b7c9d04ade58f38
#
_entry.id   f44a25ca69a073378b7c9d04ade58f38
#
_cell.length_a   1.000
_cell.length_b   1.000
_cell.length_c   1.000
_cell.angle_alpha   90.00
_cell.angle_beta   90.00
_cell.angle_gamma   90.00
#
_symmetry.space_group_name_H-M   'P 1'
#
loop_
_entity.id
_entity.type
_entity.pdbx_description
1 polymer ?
#
loop_
_entity_poly.entity_id
_entity_poly.type
_entity_poly.pdbx_seq_one_letter_code
_entity_poly.pdbx_strand_id
1 'polypeptide(L)'
;MERVTEVYYSDGYTPDDLIHYFWMNFTIDTLGRCVDLEIPDTCRRQTIIVKERTLELLRAALAGIDSFQPATEKGEKVPYRQTMEYDFAYISEVITPACFKKSEPNDFTALQRYISRKIVFPQDLAHSGISGRVIIVFIVDTDGSVKIDKVLESPHPKMSYRVKKIILSTSGKWTPATYFGAPIQQRFSIPVDFRLR
;
A
#
# COMPACT_ATOMS: atom_id res chain seq x y z
N MET A 1 4.71 1.04 -24.71
CA MET A 1 4.59 0.01 -23.66
C MET A 1 4.32 0.78 -22.37
N GLU A 2 3.06 1.10 -22.14
CA GLU A 2 2.64 1.86 -20.95
C GLU A 2 2.78 0.98 -19.72
N ARG A 3 3.55 1.45 -18.77
CA ARG A 3 3.70 0.85 -17.47
C ARG A 3 2.52 1.31 -16.63
N VAL A 4 1.54 0.46 -16.45
CA VAL A 4 0.58 0.65 -15.36
C VAL A 4 0.76 -0.51 -14.40
N THR A 5 1.72 -0.37 -13.51
CA THR A 5 1.73 -1.15 -12.29
C THR A 5 1.25 -0.21 -11.20
N GLU A 6 -0.06 -0.22 -10.95
CA GLU A 6 -0.63 0.50 -9.82
C GLU A 6 -0.28 -0.26 -8.56
N VAL A 7 0.50 0.37 -7.70
CA VAL A 7 0.81 -0.14 -6.39
C VAL A 7 -0.24 0.41 -5.43
N TYR A 8 -1.08 -0.48 -4.91
CA TYR A 8 -2.04 -0.13 -3.86
C TYR A 8 -1.44 -0.48 -2.51
N TYR A 9 -1.47 0.46 -1.58
CA TYR A 9 -1.14 0.16 -0.19
C TYR A 9 -2.29 -0.63 0.47
N SER A 10 -2.03 -1.22 1.63
CA SER A 10 -2.90 -2.19 2.30
C SER A 10 -4.39 -1.83 2.38
N ASP A 11 -4.72 -0.56 2.23
CA ASP A 11 -6.09 -0.03 2.33
C ASP A 11 -6.73 0.34 0.99
N GLY A 12 -6.09 0.01 -0.13
CA GLY A 12 -6.64 0.26 -1.47
C GLY A 12 -6.36 1.66 -2.02
N TYR A 13 -5.34 2.34 -1.50
CA TYR A 13 -4.87 3.62 -2.04
C TYR A 13 -3.85 3.45 -3.14
N THR A 14 -3.92 4.32 -4.13
CA THR A 14 -2.83 4.55 -5.08
C THR A 14 -1.85 5.59 -4.50
N PRO A 15 -0.61 5.68 -5.01
CA PRO A 15 0.30 6.77 -4.66
C PRO A 15 -0.30 8.17 -4.91
N ASP A 16 -1.20 8.30 -5.89
CA ASP A 16 -1.89 9.55 -6.22
C ASP A 16 -3.00 9.91 -5.22
N ASP A 17 -3.48 8.91 -4.45
CA ASP A 17 -4.46 9.12 -3.37
C ASP A 17 -3.78 9.54 -2.06
N LEU A 18 -2.45 9.46 -1.99
CA LEU A 18 -1.67 9.87 -0.84
C LEU A 18 -1.40 11.37 -0.92
N ILE A 19 -1.94 12.09 0.03
CA ILE A 19 -1.61 13.50 0.18
C ILE A 19 -0.18 13.60 0.65
N HIS A 20 0.54 14.50 -0.03
CA HIS A 20 1.92 14.74 0.29
C HIS A 20 2.11 15.38 1.67
N TYR A 21 1.10 16.09 2.20
CA TYR A 21 1.12 16.61 3.57
C TYR A 21 -0.29 16.87 4.10
N PHE A 22 -0.44 16.80 5.41
CA PHE A 22 -1.68 17.14 6.11
C PHE A 22 -1.38 17.79 7.47
N TRP A 23 -2.35 18.51 7.97
CA TRP A 23 -2.31 19.08 9.29
C TRP A 23 -2.98 18.14 10.27
N MET A 24 -2.37 17.90 11.42
CA MET A 24 -3.01 17.21 12.52
C MET A 24 -2.98 18.05 13.77
N ASN A 25 -4.05 17.99 14.53
CA ASN A 25 -4.15 18.59 15.85
C ASN A 25 -4.13 17.49 16.89
N PHE A 26 -3.44 17.73 17.97
CA PHE A 26 -3.46 16.87 19.14
C PHE A 26 -3.21 17.70 20.39
N THR A 27 -3.60 17.17 21.55
CA THR A 27 -3.37 17.80 22.84
C THR A 27 -2.29 17.02 23.59
N ILE A 28 -1.31 17.71 24.16
CA ILE A 28 -0.39 17.15 25.14
C ILE A 28 -0.98 17.41 26.51
N ASP A 29 -1.30 16.37 27.25
CA ASP A 29 -1.84 16.46 28.60
C ASP A 29 -0.76 16.81 29.65
N THR A 30 -1.17 17.02 30.88
CA THR A 30 -0.24 17.35 32.00
C THR A 30 0.73 16.22 32.35
N LEU A 31 0.48 15.00 31.87
CA LEU A 31 1.34 13.84 32.02
C LEU A 31 2.29 13.65 30.83
N GLY A 32 2.21 14.52 29.80
CA GLY A 32 3.02 14.41 28.59
C GLY A 32 2.48 13.41 27.57
N ARG A 33 1.23 12.96 27.68
CA ARG A 33 0.62 12.03 26.73
C ARG A 33 -0.07 12.79 25.60
N CYS A 34 0.02 12.25 24.40
CA CYS A 34 -0.73 12.75 23.27
C CYS A 34 -2.18 12.23 23.32
N VAL A 35 -3.14 13.15 23.36
CA VAL A 35 -4.57 12.88 23.41
C VAL A 35 -5.29 13.74 22.35
N ASP A 36 -6.56 13.45 22.07
CA ASP A 36 -7.43 14.23 21.16
C ASP A 36 -6.84 14.43 19.76
N LEU A 37 -6.23 13.37 19.19
CA LEU A 37 -5.70 13.43 17.84
C LEU A 37 -6.85 13.56 16.83
N GLU A 38 -6.80 14.62 16.03
CA GLU A 38 -7.75 14.87 14.94
C GLU A 38 -7.06 15.42 13.70
N ILE A 39 -7.66 15.18 12.54
CA ILE A 39 -7.28 15.80 11.27
C ILE A 39 -8.37 16.79 10.91
N PRO A 40 -8.06 18.12 10.84
CA PRO A 40 -9.06 19.14 10.59
C PRO A 40 -9.71 19.00 9.22
N ASP A 41 -11.01 19.26 9.14
CA ASP A 41 -11.80 19.27 7.90
C ASP A 41 -11.31 20.29 6.86
N THR A 42 -10.52 21.28 7.25
CA THR A 42 -9.92 22.28 6.37
C THR A 42 -8.89 21.70 5.41
N CYS A 43 -8.39 20.49 5.68
CA CYS A 43 -7.54 19.75 4.77
C CYS A 43 -8.31 19.17 3.55
N ARG A 44 -9.62 19.36 3.47
CA ARG A 44 -10.54 18.81 2.45
C ARG A 44 -10.36 19.29 1.02
N ARG A 45 -9.43 20.18 0.71
CA ARG A 45 -9.18 20.59 -0.68
C ARG A 45 -8.53 19.53 -1.55
N GLN A 46 -8.01 18.49 -0.93
CA GLN A 46 -7.55 17.28 -1.60
C GLN A 46 -8.27 16.13 -0.89
N THR A 47 -8.84 15.21 -1.64
CA THR A 47 -9.69 14.13 -1.14
C THR A 47 -8.88 13.19 -0.23
N ILE A 48 -8.65 13.64 1.02
CA ILE A 48 -8.04 12.80 2.03
C ILE A 48 -9.14 11.92 2.60
N ILE A 49 -9.16 10.70 2.17
CA ILE A 49 -9.75 9.66 2.98
C ILE A 49 -8.64 9.21 3.93
N VAL A 50 -8.38 9.98 4.97
CA VAL A 50 -7.63 9.45 6.11
C VAL A 50 -8.55 8.45 6.75
N LYS A 51 -8.34 7.18 6.43
CA LYS A 51 -9.12 6.11 7.02
C LYS A 51 -8.78 6.05 8.50
N GLU A 52 -9.74 5.64 9.27
CA GLU A 52 -9.68 5.40 10.71
C GLU A 52 -8.42 4.63 11.12
N ARG A 53 -7.98 3.69 10.27
CA ARG A 53 -6.73 2.94 10.47
C ARG A 53 -5.46 3.79 10.40
N THR A 54 -5.40 4.82 9.56
CA THR A 54 -4.25 5.74 9.54
C THR A 54 -4.21 6.57 10.82
N LEU A 55 -5.38 7.00 11.31
CA LEU A 55 -5.50 7.64 12.62
C LEU A 55 -5.10 6.71 13.76
N GLU A 56 -5.46 5.42 13.68
CA GLU A 56 -5.03 4.41 14.64
C GLU A 56 -3.52 4.20 14.64
N LEU A 57 -2.90 4.13 13.47
CA LEU A 57 -1.45 4.01 13.34
C LEU A 57 -0.71 5.25 13.84
N LEU A 58 -1.23 6.45 13.53
CA LEU A 58 -0.70 7.70 14.07
C LEU A 58 -0.86 7.78 15.59
N ARG A 59 -2.01 7.37 16.14
CA ARG A 59 -2.24 7.28 17.59
C ARG A 59 -1.25 6.30 18.22
N ALA A 60 -1.05 5.13 17.62
CA ALA A 60 -0.10 4.13 18.12
C ALA A 60 1.35 4.65 18.06
N ALA A 61 1.73 5.33 16.98
CA ALA A 61 3.06 5.92 16.83
C ALA A 61 3.30 7.04 17.86
N LEU A 62 2.31 7.93 18.06
CA LEU A 62 2.40 9.01 19.04
C LEU A 62 2.33 8.50 20.49
N ALA A 63 1.59 7.42 20.75
CA ALA A 63 1.55 6.75 22.04
C ALA A 63 2.86 6.02 22.40
N GLY A 64 3.64 5.63 21.39
CA GLY A 64 4.97 5.04 21.54
C GLY A 64 6.09 6.06 21.81
N ILE A 65 5.78 7.36 21.76
CA ILE A 65 6.72 8.42 22.17
C ILE A 65 6.65 8.52 23.69
N ASP A 66 7.73 8.19 24.36
CA ASP A 66 7.81 7.95 25.82
C ASP A 66 7.36 9.12 26.72
N SER A 67 7.48 10.34 26.30
CA SER A 67 6.75 11.50 26.87
C SER A 67 7.05 12.79 26.12
N PHE A 68 6.01 13.55 25.85
CA PHE A 68 6.15 14.96 25.51
C PHE A 68 6.37 15.77 26.80
N GLN A 69 7.04 16.91 26.69
CA GLN A 69 7.10 17.84 27.80
C GLN A 69 5.79 18.66 27.84
N PRO A 70 5.02 18.59 28.94
CA PRO A 70 3.83 19.41 29.07
C PRO A 70 4.20 20.90 29.10
N ALA A 71 3.31 21.76 28.61
CA ALA A 71 3.46 23.18 28.78
C ALA A 71 3.38 23.54 30.28
N THR A 72 4.01 24.64 30.68
CA THR A 72 3.93 25.16 32.03
C THR A 72 3.44 26.58 32.00
N GLU A 73 2.43 26.88 32.83
CA GLU A 73 1.94 28.24 33.09
C GLU A 73 2.05 28.53 34.59
N LYS A 74 2.74 29.60 34.93
CA LYS A 74 3.01 30.01 36.35
C LYS A 74 3.64 28.88 37.20
N GLY A 75 4.41 28.00 36.59
CA GLY A 75 5.06 26.89 37.28
C GLY A 75 4.21 25.61 37.38
N GLU A 76 2.96 25.62 36.96
CA GLU A 76 2.09 24.46 36.92
C GLU A 76 2.03 23.86 35.51
N LYS A 77 1.99 22.52 35.42
CA LYS A 77 1.81 21.81 34.14
C LYS A 77 0.39 22.00 33.62
N VAL A 78 0.27 22.47 32.38
CA VAL A 78 -1.02 22.69 31.73
C VAL A 78 -1.08 21.89 30.42
N PRO A 79 -2.25 21.39 30.03
CA PRO A 79 -2.41 20.79 28.71
C PRO A 79 -2.33 21.89 27.65
N TYR A 80 -1.78 21.54 26.49
CA TYR A 80 -1.75 22.47 25.34
C TYR A 80 -2.04 21.76 24.05
N ARG A 81 -2.74 22.45 23.15
CA ARG A 81 -3.05 21.96 21.81
C ARG A 81 -1.92 22.31 20.86
N GLN A 82 -1.48 21.30 20.12
CA GLN A 82 -0.45 21.40 19.11
C GLN A 82 -1.06 21.16 17.74
N THR A 83 -0.64 21.95 16.76
CA THR A 83 -0.86 21.66 15.34
C THR A 83 0.46 21.27 14.72
N MET A 84 0.49 20.15 14.01
CA MET A 84 1.67 19.67 13.30
C MET A 84 1.32 19.48 11.84
N GLU A 85 2.18 19.97 10.97
CA GLU A 85 2.17 19.65 9.55
C GLU A 85 2.98 18.36 9.36
N TYR A 86 2.39 17.42 8.67
CA TYR A 86 3.02 16.16 8.36
C TYR A 86 3.17 16.02 6.85
N ASP A 87 4.41 15.88 6.39
CA ASP A 87 4.73 15.70 4.98
C ASP A 87 4.92 14.21 4.67
N PHE A 88 4.01 13.66 3.87
CA PHE A 88 4.11 12.28 3.40
C PHE A 88 5.23 12.05 2.38
N ALA A 89 5.86 13.08 1.84
CA ALA A 89 7.08 12.88 1.05
C ALA A 89 8.16 12.18 1.87
N TYR A 90 8.12 12.32 3.19
CA TYR A 90 8.95 11.57 4.14
C TYR A 90 8.59 10.08 4.26
N ILE A 91 7.38 9.67 3.83
CA ILE A 91 6.93 8.27 3.94
C ILE A 91 7.72 7.34 3.03
N SER A 92 8.31 7.85 1.94
CA SER A 92 9.20 7.03 1.10
C SER A 92 10.42 6.49 1.86
N GLU A 93 10.85 7.16 2.93
CA GLU A 93 11.93 6.67 3.81
C GLU A 93 11.43 5.68 4.88
N VAL A 94 10.13 5.68 5.15
CA VAL A 94 9.49 4.92 6.23
C VAL A 94 8.82 3.66 5.71
N ILE A 95 8.31 3.69 4.46
CA ILE A 95 7.71 2.53 3.80
C ILE A 95 8.73 1.93 2.85
N THR A 96 9.13 0.70 3.13
CA THR A 96 9.86 -0.12 2.15
C THR A 96 8.85 -0.98 1.42
N PRO A 97 8.66 -0.81 0.10
CA PRO A 97 7.73 -1.63 -0.66
C PRO A 97 8.11 -3.10 -0.70
N ALA A 98 7.13 -3.98 -0.86
CA ALA A 98 7.39 -5.39 -1.05
C ALA A 98 8.17 -5.65 -2.34
N CYS A 99 9.14 -6.56 -2.27
CA CYS A 99 10.04 -6.89 -3.37
C CYS A 99 9.91 -8.34 -3.79
N PHE A 100 9.83 -8.60 -5.09
CA PHE A 100 9.85 -9.96 -5.63
C PHE A 100 11.27 -10.44 -5.85
N LYS A 101 11.66 -11.57 -5.23
CA LYS A 101 12.99 -12.19 -5.37
C LYS A 101 14.16 -11.23 -5.06
N LYS A 102 14.00 -10.40 -4.02
CA LYS A 102 15.02 -9.42 -3.63
C LYS A 102 15.40 -8.43 -4.75
N SER A 103 14.47 -8.11 -5.65
CA SER A 103 14.64 -7.01 -6.59
C SER A 103 14.65 -5.67 -5.82
N GLU A 104 15.08 -4.62 -6.49
CA GLU A 104 14.95 -3.27 -5.93
C GLU A 104 13.47 -2.91 -5.67
N PRO A 105 13.17 -2.09 -4.68
CA PRO A 105 11.84 -1.59 -4.42
C PRO A 105 11.21 -1.01 -5.69
N ASN A 106 9.96 -1.35 -5.95
CA ASN A 106 9.21 -0.95 -7.15
C ASN A 106 9.77 -1.45 -8.50
N ASP A 107 10.77 -2.34 -8.51
CA ASP A 107 11.21 -3.03 -9.73
C ASP A 107 10.39 -4.31 -9.97
N PHE A 108 9.42 -4.21 -10.87
CA PHE A 108 8.58 -5.34 -11.27
C PHE A 108 9.14 -6.15 -12.44
N THR A 109 10.33 -5.81 -12.95
CA THR A 109 10.94 -6.50 -14.10
C THR A 109 11.13 -7.99 -13.83
N ALA A 110 11.55 -8.34 -12.63
CA ALA A 110 11.73 -9.74 -12.22
C ALA A 110 10.39 -10.50 -12.19
N LEU A 111 9.32 -9.87 -11.68
CA LEU A 111 7.98 -10.45 -11.67
C LEU A 111 7.41 -10.60 -13.09
N GLN A 112 7.50 -9.55 -13.90
CA GLN A 112 7.05 -9.59 -15.30
C GLN A 112 7.76 -10.69 -16.09
N ARG A 113 9.08 -10.81 -15.93
CA ARG A 113 9.86 -11.88 -16.55
C ARG A 113 9.45 -13.26 -16.04
N TYR A 114 9.16 -13.40 -14.76
CA TYR A 114 8.69 -14.64 -14.18
C TYR A 114 7.33 -15.06 -14.76
N ILE A 115 6.39 -14.12 -14.88
CA ILE A 115 5.06 -14.36 -15.47
C ILE A 115 5.20 -14.70 -16.96
N SER A 116 5.94 -13.89 -17.72
CA SER A 116 6.12 -14.08 -19.17
C SER A 116 6.72 -15.44 -19.54
N ARG A 117 7.60 -15.99 -18.68
CA ARG A 117 8.18 -17.32 -18.88
C ARG A 117 7.21 -18.48 -18.59
N LYS A 118 6.22 -18.24 -17.73
CA LYS A 118 5.28 -19.28 -17.28
C LYS A 118 3.92 -19.20 -17.96
N ILE A 119 3.59 -18.04 -18.53
CA ILE A 119 2.30 -17.86 -19.16
C ILE A 119 2.25 -18.64 -20.48
N VAL A 120 1.27 -19.51 -20.59
CA VAL A 120 0.98 -20.27 -21.82
C VAL A 120 -0.40 -19.86 -22.28
N PHE A 121 -0.50 -19.43 -23.53
CA PHE A 121 -1.79 -19.10 -24.14
C PHE A 121 -2.66 -20.36 -24.24
N PRO A 122 -3.92 -20.37 -23.77
CA PRO A 122 -4.81 -21.52 -23.97
C PRO A 122 -5.07 -21.74 -25.46
N GLN A 123 -4.70 -22.92 -26.01
CA GLN A 123 -4.77 -23.17 -27.44
C GLN A 123 -6.20 -23.11 -28.01
N ASP A 124 -7.18 -23.60 -27.24
CA ASP A 124 -8.60 -23.50 -27.60
C ASP A 124 -9.07 -22.07 -27.78
N LEU A 125 -8.59 -21.15 -26.93
CA LEU A 125 -8.92 -19.72 -27.04
C LEU A 125 -8.17 -19.05 -28.20
N ALA A 126 -6.94 -19.49 -28.48
CA ALA A 126 -6.19 -19.01 -29.62
C ALA A 126 -6.89 -19.36 -30.94
N HIS A 127 -7.37 -20.62 -31.07
CA HIS A 127 -8.13 -21.03 -32.22
C HIS A 127 -9.47 -20.30 -32.37
N SER A 128 -10.08 -19.91 -31.27
CA SER A 128 -11.32 -19.12 -31.26
C SER A 128 -11.10 -17.60 -31.43
N GLY A 129 -9.87 -17.15 -31.62
CA GLY A 129 -9.54 -15.73 -31.81
C GLY A 129 -9.69 -14.88 -30.55
N ILE A 130 -9.83 -15.49 -29.36
CA ILE A 130 -10.04 -14.77 -28.11
C ILE A 130 -8.69 -14.33 -27.55
N SER A 131 -8.47 -13.02 -27.52
CA SER A 131 -7.28 -12.36 -26.98
C SER A 131 -7.67 -11.20 -26.08
N GLY A 132 -6.72 -10.59 -25.40
CA GLY A 132 -6.96 -9.37 -24.60
C GLY A 132 -6.17 -9.36 -23.30
N ARG A 133 -6.51 -8.42 -22.44
CA ARG A 133 -5.81 -8.16 -21.20
C ARG A 133 -6.50 -8.82 -20.00
N VAL A 134 -5.71 -9.38 -19.13
CA VAL A 134 -6.14 -9.86 -17.81
C VAL A 134 -5.51 -8.95 -16.76
N ILE A 135 -6.31 -8.38 -15.86
CA ILE A 135 -5.83 -7.57 -14.74
C ILE A 135 -6.23 -8.27 -13.44
N ILE A 136 -5.23 -8.62 -12.65
CA ILE A 136 -5.43 -9.28 -11.35
C ILE A 136 -4.88 -8.42 -10.23
N VAL A 137 -5.70 -8.24 -9.19
CA VAL A 137 -5.28 -7.64 -7.93
C VAL A 137 -4.94 -8.77 -6.95
N PHE A 138 -3.77 -8.66 -6.32
CA PHE A 138 -3.30 -9.61 -5.33
C PHE A 138 -2.64 -8.88 -4.16
N ILE A 139 -2.54 -9.55 -3.03
CA ILE A 139 -1.96 -9.04 -1.80
C ILE A 139 -0.72 -9.87 -1.48
N VAL A 140 0.38 -9.20 -1.17
CA VAL A 140 1.55 -9.78 -0.51
C VAL A 140 1.36 -9.58 0.98
N ASP A 141 1.30 -10.67 1.72
CA ASP A 141 1.09 -10.67 3.17
C ASP A 141 2.39 -10.40 3.93
N THR A 142 2.30 -10.18 5.22
CA THR A 142 3.41 -9.87 6.13
C THR A 142 4.47 -10.99 6.22
N ASP A 143 4.12 -12.20 5.83
CA ASP A 143 5.02 -13.36 5.75
C ASP A 143 5.59 -13.62 4.33
N GLY A 144 5.27 -12.75 3.37
CA GLY A 144 5.64 -12.93 1.96
C GLY A 144 4.76 -13.92 1.19
N SER A 145 3.69 -14.41 1.80
CA SER A 145 2.67 -15.21 1.11
C SER A 145 1.81 -14.31 0.20
N VAL A 146 1.19 -14.92 -0.81
CA VAL A 146 0.40 -14.19 -1.81
C VAL A 146 -1.02 -14.70 -1.82
N LYS A 147 -1.97 -13.76 -1.78
CA LYS A 147 -3.42 -14.03 -1.91
C LYS A 147 -3.99 -13.27 -3.10
N ILE A 148 -4.89 -13.90 -3.86
CA ILE A 148 -5.65 -13.19 -4.88
C ILE A 148 -6.78 -12.42 -4.20
N ASP A 149 -6.85 -11.13 -4.47
CA ASP A 149 -7.94 -10.29 -4.01
C ASP A 149 -9.10 -10.33 -5.02
N LYS A 150 -8.88 -9.86 -6.24
CA LYS A 150 -9.93 -9.84 -7.29
C LYS A 150 -9.34 -9.89 -8.70
N VAL A 151 -10.22 -10.14 -9.67
CA VAL A 151 -9.95 -9.96 -11.09
C VAL A 151 -10.70 -8.72 -11.54
N LEU A 152 -9.98 -7.73 -12.03
CA LEU A 152 -10.58 -6.48 -12.55
C LEU A 152 -11.02 -6.65 -13.99
N GLU A 153 -10.21 -7.34 -14.79
CA GLU A 153 -10.46 -7.53 -16.20
C GLU A 153 -10.03 -8.95 -16.63
N SER A 154 -10.82 -9.59 -17.45
CA SER A 154 -10.45 -10.87 -18.11
C SER A 154 -11.35 -11.14 -19.30
N PRO A 155 -10.79 -11.31 -20.51
CA PRO A 155 -11.57 -11.69 -21.69
C PRO A 155 -12.20 -13.07 -21.56
N HIS A 156 -11.57 -13.97 -20.80
CA HIS A 156 -12.08 -15.33 -20.59
C HIS A 156 -11.61 -15.92 -19.24
N PRO A 157 -12.44 -16.68 -18.51
CA PRO A 157 -12.10 -17.27 -17.21
C PRO A 157 -10.85 -18.16 -17.22
N LYS A 158 -10.59 -18.89 -18.30
CA LYS A 158 -9.38 -19.71 -18.45
C LYS A 158 -8.09 -18.87 -18.42
N MET A 159 -8.13 -17.66 -18.96
CA MET A 159 -6.99 -16.74 -18.94
C MET A 159 -6.71 -16.25 -17.53
N SER A 160 -7.71 -15.70 -16.83
CA SER A 160 -7.55 -15.26 -15.45
C SER A 160 -7.15 -16.39 -14.51
N TYR A 161 -7.68 -17.61 -14.71
CA TYR A 161 -7.27 -18.78 -13.94
C TYR A 161 -5.77 -19.11 -14.09
N ARG A 162 -5.23 -19.02 -15.31
CA ARG A 162 -3.80 -19.25 -15.55
C ARG A 162 -2.94 -18.18 -14.86
N VAL A 163 -3.32 -16.91 -15.00
CA VAL A 163 -2.59 -15.82 -14.35
C VAL A 163 -2.64 -15.96 -12.83
N LYS A 164 -3.82 -16.26 -12.25
CA LYS A 164 -3.96 -16.52 -10.80
C LYS A 164 -3.00 -17.62 -10.32
N LYS A 165 -2.93 -18.76 -11.02
CA LYS A 165 -2.00 -19.86 -10.67
C LYS A 165 -0.54 -19.40 -10.67
N ILE A 166 -0.13 -18.59 -11.64
CA ILE A 166 1.24 -18.09 -11.72
C ILE A 166 1.51 -17.12 -10.56
N ILE A 167 0.58 -16.20 -10.28
CA ILE A 167 0.72 -15.25 -9.18
C ILE A 167 0.80 -15.99 -7.84
N LEU A 168 -0.08 -16.94 -7.57
CA LEU A 168 -0.05 -17.76 -6.35
C LEU A 168 1.27 -18.54 -6.23
N SER A 169 1.88 -18.97 -7.33
CA SER A 169 3.18 -19.66 -7.33
C SER A 169 4.36 -18.74 -6.97
N THR A 170 4.12 -17.45 -6.79
CA THR A 170 5.09 -16.49 -6.28
C THR A 170 5.11 -16.40 -4.76
N SER A 171 4.14 -17.00 -4.07
CA SER A 171 4.07 -17.06 -2.61
C SER A 171 5.39 -17.56 -2.00
N GLY A 172 5.85 -16.90 -0.95
CA GLY A 172 7.13 -17.18 -0.31
C GLY A 172 8.38 -16.70 -1.08
N LYS A 173 8.21 -15.97 -2.19
CA LYS A 173 9.30 -15.37 -2.97
C LYS A 173 9.34 -13.85 -2.87
N TRP A 174 8.53 -13.30 -1.97
CA TRP A 174 8.45 -11.87 -1.71
C TRP A 174 9.12 -11.53 -0.39
N THR A 175 9.84 -10.44 -0.38
CA THR A 175 10.14 -9.72 0.85
C THR A 175 8.93 -8.81 1.10
N PRO A 176 8.25 -8.92 2.24
CA PRO A 176 7.08 -8.10 2.55
C PRO A 176 7.41 -6.61 2.55
N ALA A 177 6.39 -5.78 2.33
CA ALA A 177 6.51 -4.37 2.61
C ALA A 177 6.71 -4.14 4.11
N THR A 178 7.40 -3.06 4.46
CA THR A 178 7.54 -2.68 5.87
C THR A 178 7.14 -1.22 6.07
N TYR A 179 6.59 -0.93 7.24
CA TYR A 179 6.32 0.40 7.74
C TYR A 179 7.08 0.58 9.06
N PHE A 180 8.02 1.52 9.12
CA PHE A 180 8.99 1.63 10.23
C PHE A 180 9.64 0.29 10.60
N GLY A 181 9.98 -0.52 9.59
CA GLY A 181 10.58 -1.84 9.78
C GLY A 181 9.60 -2.96 10.18
N ALA A 182 8.36 -2.65 10.55
CA ALA A 182 7.33 -3.64 10.83
C ALA A 182 6.70 -4.15 9.53
N PRO A 183 6.57 -5.47 9.30
CA PRO A 183 5.95 -6.02 8.10
C PRO A 183 4.49 -5.59 7.95
N ILE A 184 4.11 -5.16 6.76
CA ILE A 184 2.73 -4.80 6.40
C ILE A 184 2.30 -5.53 5.14
N GLN A 185 0.99 -5.66 4.97
CA GLN A 185 0.42 -6.15 3.71
C GLN A 185 0.52 -5.08 2.63
N GLN A 186 0.80 -5.50 1.41
CA GLN A 186 0.77 -4.62 0.25
C GLN A 186 -0.04 -5.23 -0.88
N ARG A 187 -0.90 -4.41 -1.49
CA ARG A 187 -1.75 -4.78 -2.62
C ARG A 187 -1.09 -4.36 -3.93
N PHE A 188 -1.17 -5.23 -4.92
CA PHE A 188 -0.64 -5.00 -6.25
C PHE A 188 -1.69 -5.29 -7.31
N SER A 189 -1.63 -4.54 -8.41
CA SER A 189 -2.38 -4.81 -9.63
C SER A 189 -1.41 -5.14 -10.76
N ILE A 190 -1.64 -6.24 -11.48
CA ILE A 190 -0.77 -6.64 -12.58
C ILE A 190 -1.57 -6.92 -13.86
N PRO A 191 -1.29 -6.19 -14.94
CA PRO A 191 -1.82 -6.50 -16.27
C PRO A 191 -0.98 -7.58 -16.96
N VAL A 192 -1.65 -8.51 -17.61
CA VAL A 192 -1.05 -9.57 -18.43
C VAL A 192 -1.76 -9.63 -19.78
N ASP A 193 -1.04 -9.31 -20.86
CA ASP A 193 -1.59 -9.31 -22.20
C ASP A 193 -1.46 -10.71 -22.86
N PHE A 194 -2.57 -11.22 -23.33
CA PHE A 194 -2.66 -12.39 -24.20
C PHE A 194 -2.84 -11.92 -25.65
N ARG A 195 -1.79 -12.05 -26.46
CA ARG A 195 -1.80 -11.65 -27.86
C ARG A 195 -1.74 -12.87 -28.76
N LEU A 196 -2.60 -12.90 -29.78
CA LEU A 196 -2.49 -13.87 -30.87
C LEU A 196 -1.25 -13.53 -31.69
N ARG A 197 -0.49 -14.53 -32.05
CA ARG A 197 0.65 -14.41 -32.94
C ARG A 197 0.22 -14.77 -34.38
#